data_6f067ba437025a651f8433d27b7cd066
#
_entry.id   6f067ba437025a651f8433d27b7cd066
#
_cell.length_a   1.000
_cell.length_b   1.000
_cell.length_c   1.000
_cell.angle_alpha   90.00
_cell.angle_beta   90.00
_cell.angle_gamma   90.00
#
_symmetry.space_group_name_H-M   'P 1'
#
loop_
_entity.id
_entity.type
_entity.pdbx_description
1 polymer ?
#
loop_
_entity_poly.entity_id
_entity_poly.type
_entity_poly.pdbx_seq_one_letter_code
_entity_poly.pdbx_strand_id
1 'polypeptide(L)'
;MVCLYRGKMQFIKESFYSEIEVKKSKFYAGLFPLSEEEQVESYLAECKKKYREARHHCYAYVFLEEKQDFFQEKKKQSDDGEPAKTAGMPILQRMEGAELKNALLVVSRIFGGTLLGTGGLSRAYSDAAKAVLDEAVFLQRADGREVELKIPYSFLGKLEYRFEKQNIEILDKVFGEQVCLKLRMKEEDFPSFLKEIQEYGKDGLLLANRKCRWYTS
;
A
#
# COMPACT_ATOMS: atom_id res chain seq x y z
N MET A 1 20.53 -15.47 1.25
CA MET A 1 20.38 -14.66 0.01
C MET A 1 19.11 -13.84 0.19
N VAL A 2 19.26 -12.60 0.69
CA VAL A 2 18.12 -11.69 0.92
C VAL A 2 17.57 -11.32 -0.45
N CYS A 3 16.37 -11.77 -0.77
CA CYS A 3 15.68 -11.36 -1.98
C CYS A 3 15.27 -9.89 -1.80
N LEU A 4 16.15 -8.98 -2.17
CA LEU A 4 15.81 -7.57 -2.33
C LEU A 4 14.81 -7.48 -3.48
N TYR A 5 13.54 -7.32 -3.13
CA TYR A 5 12.48 -7.03 -4.10
C TYR A 5 12.82 -5.70 -4.78
N ARG A 6 13.38 -5.76 -6.00
CA ARG A 6 13.80 -4.58 -6.79
C ARG A 6 12.64 -3.91 -7.54
N GLY A 7 11.39 -4.30 -7.28
CA GLY A 7 10.20 -3.71 -7.90
C GLY A 7 9.63 -2.55 -7.06
N LYS A 8 8.94 -1.64 -7.72
CA LYS A 8 8.17 -0.56 -7.10
C LYS A 8 6.93 -1.17 -6.47
N MET A 9 6.96 -1.51 -5.16
CA MET A 9 5.75 -1.97 -4.47
C MET A 9 4.80 -0.82 -4.24
N GLN A 10 3.55 -0.96 -4.71
CA GLN A 10 2.48 0.00 -4.50
C GLN A 10 1.49 -0.50 -3.45
N PHE A 11 0.94 0.43 -2.68
CA PHE A 11 -0.01 0.18 -1.61
C PHE A 11 -1.16 1.18 -1.70
N ILE A 12 -2.27 0.91 -1.02
CA ILE A 12 -3.38 1.84 -0.83
C ILE A 12 -3.68 1.97 0.66
N LYS A 13 -4.23 3.11 1.10
CA LYS A 13 -4.65 3.34 2.49
C LYS A 13 -6.16 3.26 2.69
N GLU A 14 -6.92 3.49 1.63
CA GLU A 14 -8.38 3.55 1.66
C GLU A 14 -8.99 2.71 0.55
N SER A 15 -10.29 2.49 0.62
CA SER A 15 -11.02 1.70 -0.36
C SER A 15 -11.46 2.56 -1.53
N PHE A 16 -11.38 2.00 -2.74
CA PHE A 16 -11.82 2.63 -3.99
C PHE A 16 -12.89 1.78 -4.66
N TYR A 17 -13.76 2.43 -5.43
CA TYR A 17 -14.87 1.78 -6.09
C TYR A 17 -15.04 2.33 -7.51
N SER A 18 -15.41 1.44 -8.45
CA SER A 18 -15.79 1.82 -9.80
C SER A 18 -16.90 0.92 -10.32
N GLU A 19 -17.59 1.36 -11.35
CA GLU A 19 -18.62 0.61 -12.06
C GLU A 19 -18.37 0.72 -13.58
N ILE A 20 -18.49 -0.42 -14.28
CA ILE A 20 -18.54 -0.45 -15.72
C ILE A 20 -19.74 -1.27 -16.20
N GLU A 21 -20.22 -0.99 -17.41
CA GLU A 21 -21.27 -1.76 -18.06
C GLU A 21 -20.76 -2.34 -19.39
N VAL A 22 -20.97 -3.65 -19.59
CA VAL A 22 -20.61 -4.35 -20.83
C VAL A 22 -21.80 -5.19 -21.29
N LYS A 23 -22.40 -4.87 -22.43
CA LYS A 23 -23.59 -5.55 -22.97
C LYS A 23 -24.69 -5.73 -21.93
N LYS A 24 -25.05 -4.66 -21.24
CA LYS A 24 -26.04 -4.60 -20.14
C LYS A 24 -25.64 -5.37 -18.85
N SER A 25 -24.56 -6.12 -18.83
CA SER A 25 -24.01 -6.66 -17.58
C SER A 25 -23.27 -5.55 -16.85
N LYS A 26 -23.54 -5.39 -15.55
CA LYS A 26 -22.86 -4.42 -14.69
C LYS A 26 -21.79 -5.11 -13.86
N PHE A 27 -20.64 -4.46 -13.78
CA PHE A 27 -19.47 -4.92 -13.03
C PHE A 27 -19.10 -3.85 -12.01
N TYR A 28 -19.24 -4.16 -10.73
CA TYR A 28 -18.90 -3.29 -9.62
C TYR A 28 -17.57 -3.73 -9.04
N ALA A 29 -16.55 -2.94 -9.21
CA ALA A 29 -15.24 -3.22 -8.66
C ALA A 29 -15.03 -2.46 -7.35
N GLY A 30 -14.50 -3.16 -6.34
CA GLY A 30 -14.06 -2.60 -5.06
C GLY A 30 -12.61 -3.02 -4.81
N LEU A 31 -11.78 -2.05 -4.45
CA LEU A 31 -10.38 -2.23 -4.10
C LEU A 31 -10.19 -1.86 -2.64
N PHE A 32 -9.64 -2.78 -1.83
CA PHE A 32 -9.58 -2.68 -0.38
C PHE A 32 -8.15 -2.87 0.13
N PRO A 33 -7.67 -2.05 1.08
CA PRO A 33 -6.39 -2.28 1.73
C PRO A 33 -6.46 -3.48 2.68
N LEU A 34 -5.39 -4.25 2.77
CA LEU A 34 -5.27 -5.36 3.71
C LEU A 34 -4.14 -5.07 4.71
N SER A 35 -4.47 -5.06 5.99
CA SER A 35 -3.50 -5.10 7.09
C SER A 35 -3.24 -6.54 7.55
N GLU A 36 -4.25 -7.40 7.39
CA GLU A 36 -4.24 -8.81 7.75
C GLU A 36 -4.96 -9.62 6.68
N GLU A 37 -4.52 -10.84 6.44
CA GLU A 37 -5.11 -11.71 5.39
C GLU A 37 -6.58 -12.06 5.68
N GLU A 38 -6.94 -12.16 6.94
CA GLU A 38 -8.28 -12.51 7.44
C GLU A 38 -9.34 -11.47 7.07
N GLN A 39 -8.93 -10.23 6.77
CA GLN A 39 -9.86 -9.16 6.33
C GLN A 39 -10.50 -9.45 4.97
N VAL A 40 -9.93 -10.35 4.19
CA VAL A 40 -10.48 -10.77 2.88
C VAL A 40 -11.93 -11.22 3.01
N GLU A 41 -12.23 -12.07 4.00
CA GLU A 41 -13.58 -12.61 4.20
C GLU A 41 -14.57 -11.51 4.59
N SER A 42 -14.17 -10.54 5.41
CA SER A 42 -15.01 -9.43 5.82
C SER A 42 -15.36 -8.50 4.65
N TYR A 43 -14.40 -8.17 3.80
CA TYR A 43 -14.65 -7.37 2.60
C TYR A 43 -15.50 -8.11 1.56
N LEU A 44 -15.31 -9.41 1.39
CA LEU A 44 -16.18 -10.23 0.54
C LEU A 44 -17.63 -10.23 1.06
N ALA A 45 -17.82 -10.37 2.37
CA ALA A 45 -19.16 -10.30 2.99
C ALA A 45 -19.80 -8.91 2.79
N GLU A 46 -19.04 -7.84 2.90
CA GLU A 46 -19.49 -6.47 2.62
C GLU A 46 -19.94 -6.32 1.16
N CYS A 47 -19.14 -6.79 0.19
CA CYS A 47 -19.49 -6.77 -1.23
C CYS A 47 -20.78 -7.56 -1.51
N LYS A 48 -20.93 -8.75 -0.94
CA LYS A 48 -22.15 -9.57 -1.06
C LYS A 48 -23.37 -8.88 -0.48
N LYS A 49 -23.21 -8.17 0.63
CA LYS A 49 -24.30 -7.40 1.26
C LYS A 49 -24.66 -6.16 0.43
N LYS A 50 -23.67 -5.48 -0.15
CA LYS A 50 -23.86 -4.26 -0.97
C LYS A 50 -24.48 -4.58 -2.33
N TYR A 51 -24.04 -5.65 -2.99
CA TYR A 51 -24.47 -6.03 -4.34
C TYR A 51 -25.25 -7.35 -4.33
N ARG A 52 -26.40 -7.39 -3.63
CA ARG A 52 -27.20 -8.61 -3.43
C ARG A 52 -27.75 -9.24 -4.71
N GLU A 53 -27.88 -8.45 -5.78
CA GLU A 53 -28.34 -8.94 -7.09
C GLU A 53 -27.22 -9.60 -7.90
N ALA A 54 -25.95 -9.38 -7.50
CA ALA A 54 -24.82 -10.01 -8.14
C ALA A 54 -24.75 -11.50 -7.74
N ARG A 55 -24.57 -12.37 -8.72
CA ARG A 55 -24.44 -13.81 -8.52
C ARG A 55 -23.00 -14.26 -8.36
N HIS A 56 -22.05 -13.41 -8.78
CA HIS A 56 -20.63 -13.68 -8.77
C HIS A 56 -19.89 -12.49 -8.13
N HIS A 57 -19.03 -12.80 -7.17
CA HIS A 57 -18.13 -11.87 -6.49
C HIS A 57 -16.69 -12.36 -6.66
N CYS A 58 -16.23 -12.25 -7.91
CA CYS A 58 -14.90 -12.72 -8.29
C CYS A 58 -13.84 -11.82 -7.67
N TYR A 59 -12.72 -12.38 -7.23
CA TYR A 59 -11.71 -11.60 -6.53
C TYR A 59 -10.29 -12.10 -6.79
N ALA A 60 -9.35 -11.22 -6.49
CA ALA A 60 -7.96 -11.57 -6.26
C ALA A 60 -7.39 -10.73 -5.14
N TYR A 61 -6.39 -11.27 -4.42
CA TYR A 61 -5.60 -10.50 -3.47
C TYR A 61 -4.11 -10.83 -3.58
N VAL A 62 -3.31 -9.86 -3.17
CA VAL A 62 -1.87 -9.99 -2.97
C VAL A 62 -1.56 -9.49 -1.58
N PHE A 63 -0.98 -10.34 -0.74
CA PHE A 63 -0.64 -10.03 0.64
C PHE A 63 0.82 -10.35 0.92
N LEU A 64 1.53 -9.44 1.60
CA LEU A 64 2.90 -9.61 2.04
C LEU A 64 2.91 -9.99 3.51
N GLU A 65 3.11 -11.25 3.79
CA GLU A 65 3.34 -11.72 5.15
C GLU A 65 4.77 -11.41 5.57
N GLU A 66 4.94 -10.65 6.65
CA GLU A 66 6.25 -10.33 7.19
C GLU A 66 6.80 -11.51 7.99
N LYS A 67 7.96 -12.00 7.60
CA LYS A 67 8.77 -12.97 8.33
C LYS A 67 9.99 -12.25 8.92
N GLN A 68 10.74 -12.90 9.79
CA GLN A 68 11.86 -12.29 10.52
C GLN A 68 12.84 -11.52 9.61
N ASP A 69 13.19 -12.08 8.43
CA ASP A 69 14.20 -11.53 7.54
C ASP A 69 13.74 -11.29 6.10
N PHE A 70 12.47 -11.64 5.76
CA PHE A 70 11.95 -11.51 4.39
C PHE A 70 10.43 -11.35 4.39
N PHE A 71 9.88 -10.98 3.22
CA PHE A 71 8.45 -11.00 2.96
C PHE A 71 8.09 -12.23 2.14
N GLN A 72 7.07 -12.95 2.61
CA GLN A 72 6.43 -14.00 1.84
C GLN A 72 5.21 -13.42 1.13
N GLU A 73 5.24 -13.41 -0.19
CA GLU A 73 4.10 -12.99 -0.98
C GLU A 73 3.09 -14.13 -1.11
N LYS A 74 1.85 -13.86 -0.67
CA LYS A 74 0.69 -14.73 -0.83
C LYS A 74 -0.23 -14.14 -1.87
N LYS A 75 -0.68 -14.98 -2.81
CA LYS A 75 -1.64 -14.59 -3.85
C LYS A 75 -2.76 -15.61 -3.89
N LYS A 76 -3.97 -15.12 -4.03
CA LYS A 76 -5.14 -15.98 -4.25
C LYS A 76 -6.11 -15.30 -5.20
N GLN A 77 -6.84 -16.10 -5.96
CA GLN A 77 -7.88 -15.61 -6.84
C GLN A 77 -9.06 -16.60 -6.87
N SER A 78 -10.25 -16.10 -7.20
CA SER A 78 -11.46 -16.89 -7.32
C SER A 78 -12.34 -16.38 -8.45
N ASP A 79 -12.83 -17.30 -9.24
CA ASP A 79 -13.83 -17.02 -10.29
C ASP A 79 -15.26 -17.02 -9.74
N ASP A 80 -15.50 -17.43 -8.47
CA ASP A 80 -16.79 -17.46 -7.77
C ASP A 80 -17.98 -17.92 -8.66
N GLY A 81 -17.79 -19.06 -9.34
CA GLY A 81 -18.80 -19.67 -10.22
C GLY A 81 -18.85 -19.14 -11.65
N GLU A 82 -18.05 -18.16 -12.04
CA GLU A 82 -17.81 -17.86 -13.46
C GLU A 82 -16.95 -18.97 -14.09
N PRO A 83 -16.92 -19.11 -15.42
CA PRO A 83 -16.06 -20.07 -16.10
C PRO A 83 -14.60 -19.93 -15.68
N ALA A 84 -13.92 -21.07 -15.49
CA ALA A 84 -12.56 -21.10 -14.98
C ALA A 84 -11.59 -20.13 -15.69
N LYS A 85 -10.84 -19.37 -14.90
CA LYS A 85 -9.84 -18.40 -15.36
C LYS A 85 -10.39 -17.20 -16.17
N THR A 86 -11.71 -16.94 -16.12
CA THR A 86 -12.31 -15.82 -16.84
C THR A 86 -12.51 -14.57 -15.98
N ALA A 87 -12.32 -14.66 -14.67
CA ALA A 87 -12.55 -13.55 -13.75
C ALA A 87 -11.38 -13.34 -12.78
N GLY A 88 -11.13 -14.26 -11.88
CA GLY A 88 -10.11 -14.08 -10.84
C GLY A 88 -8.70 -13.92 -11.40
N MET A 89 -8.33 -14.68 -12.42
CA MET A 89 -7.01 -14.55 -13.05
C MET A 89 -6.80 -13.20 -13.75
N PRO A 90 -7.73 -12.69 -14.59
CA PRO A 90 -7.65 -11.33 -15.14
C PRO A 90 -7.54 -10.23 -14.09
N ILE A 91 -8.28 -10.36 -12.97
CA ILE A 91 -8.17 -9.43 -11.84
C ILE A 91 -6.75 -9.45 -11.26
N LEU A 92 -6.23 -10.65 -10.94
CA LEU A 92 -4.89 -10.82 -10.39
C LEU A 92 -3.81 -10.22 -11.29
N GLN A 93 -3.89 -10.47 -12.59
CA GLN A 93 -2.93 -9.93 -13.57
C GLN A 93 -2.92 -8.39 -13.59
N ARG A 94 -4.07 -7.73 -13.40
CA ARG A 94 -4.13 -6.27 -13.28
C ARG A 94 -3.46 -5.77 -12.01
N MET A 95 -3.68 -6.43 -10.87
CA MET A 95 -3.02 -6.08 -9.61
C MET A 95 -1.50 -6.27 -9.69
N GLU A 96 -1.05 -7.36 -10.31
CA GLU A 96 0.38 -7.63 -10.53
C GLU A 96 1.02 -6.60 -11.47
N GLY A 97 0.33 -6.24 -12.56
CA GLY A 97 0.79 -5.20 -13.49
C GLY A 97 0.90 -3.82 -12.84
N ALA A 98 0.06 -3.54 -11.83
CA ALA A 98 0.15 -2.34 -10.99
C ALA A 98 1.16 -2.47 -9.84
N GLU A 99 1.85 -3.61 -9.71
CA GLU A 99 2.76 -3.93 -8.59
C GLU A 99 2.13 -3.75 -7.20
N LEU A 100 0.80 -3.88 -7.13
CA LEU A 100 -0.01 -3.64 -5.94
C LEU A 100 0.18 -4.75 -4.92
N LYS A 101 0.38 -4.37 -3.65
CA LYS A 101 0.58 -5.25 -2.51
C LYS A 101 -0.38 -4.88 -1.39
N ASN A 102 -0.64 -5.85 -0.51
CA ASN A 102 -1.52 -5.71 0.65
C ASN A 102 -2.89 -5.14 0.26
N ALA A 103 -3.49 -5.74 -0.76
CA ALA A 103 -4.78 -5.33 -1.29
C ALA A 103 -5.62 -6.50 -1.77
N LEU A 104 -6.94 -6.34 -1.67
CA LEU A 104 -7.97 -7.20 -2.25
C LEU A 104 -8.73 -6.41 -3.30
N LEU A 105 -8.95 -6.99 -4.48
CA LEU A 105 -9.82 -6.47 -5.52
C LEU A 105 -10.97 -7.44 -5.74
N VAL A 106 -12.20 -6.97 -5.55
CA VAL A 106 -13.44 -7.73 -5.75
C VAL A 106 -14.21 -7.13 -6.92
N VAL A 107 -14.68 -7.96 -7.84
CA VAL A 107 -15.59 -7.54 -8.91
C VAL A 107 -16.89 -8.32 -8.79
N SER A 108 -17.97 -7.61 -8.46
CA SER A 108 -19.32 -8.15 -8.35
C SER A 108 -20.07 -7.95 -9.66
N ARG A 109 -20.61 -9.01 -10.24
CA ARG A 109 -21.29 -8.95 -11.55
C ARG A 109 -22.79 -9.17 -11.42
N ILE A 110 -23.55 -8.28 -12.05
CA ILE A 110 -24.98 -8.44 -12.33
C ILE A 110 -25.16 -8.76 -13.83
N PHE A 111 -25.77 -9.89 -14.13
CA PHE A 111 -25.97 -10.35 -15.50
C PHE A 111 -27.00 -9.50 -16.25
N GLY A 112 -26.65 -9.02 -17.43
CA GLY A 112 -27.49 -8.15 -18.25
C GLY A 112 -28.33 -8.86 -19.33
N GLY A 113 -28.49 -10.20 -19.24
CA GLY A 113 -29.27 -10.97 -20.22
C GLY A 113 -28.52 -11.39 -21.48
N THR A 114 -27.32 -10.87 -21.73
CA THR A 114 -26.51 -11.23 -22.92
C THR A 114 -25.23 -11.94 -22.51
N LEU A 115 -25.00 -13.12 -23.09
CA LEU A 115 -23.76 -13.89 -22.85
C LEU A 115 -22.57 -13.17 -23.48
N LEU A 116 -21.49 -13.02 -22.70
CA LEU A 116 -20.24 -12.38 -23.15
C LEU A 116 -19.27 -13.37 -23.81
N GLY A 117 -19.41 -14.66 -23.50
CA GLY A 117 -18.43 -15.70 -23.82
C GLY A 117 -17.15 -15.58 -22.96
N THR A 118 -16.31 -16.60 -22.96
CA THR A 118 -15.11 -16.65 -22.09
C THR A 118 -14.15 -15.50 -22.34
N GLY A 119 -13.87 -15.17 -23.60
CA GLY A 119 -13.00 -14.04 -23.96
C GLY A 119 -13.62 -12.67 -23.61
N GLY A 120 -14.95 -12.53 -23.76
CA GLY A 120 -15.66 -11.31 -23.36
C GLY A 120 -15.69 -11.11 -21.84
N LEU A 121 -15.90 -12.20 -21.09
CA LEU A 121 -15.82 -12.20 -19.62
C LEU A 121 -14.44 -11.79 -19.14
N SER A 122 -13.40 -12.44 -19.62
CA SER A 122 -12.02 -12.14 -19.24
C SER A 122 -11.67 -10.66 -19.47
N ARG A 123 -12.08 -10.10 -20.61
CA ARG A 123 -11.89 -8.68 -20.91
C ARG A 123 -12.68 -7.81 -19.95
N ALA A 124 -13.97 -8.10 -19.72
CA ALA A 124 -14.83 -7.29 -18.85
C ALA A 124 -14.32 -7.26 -17.40
N TYR A 125 -13.89 -8.40 -16.83
CA TYR A 125 -13.30 -8.45 -15.50
C TYR A 125 -11.96 -7.69 -15.43
N SER A 126 -11.13 -7.82 -16.46
CA SER A 126 -9.88 -7.07 -16.60
C SER A 126 -10.13 -5.55 -16.66
N ASP A 127 -11.15 -5.12 -17.42
CA ASP A 127 -11.49 -3.70 -17.59
C ASP A 127 -12.12 -3.11 -16.31
N ALA A 128 -12.95 -3.90 -15.60
CA ALA A 128 -13.48 -3.50 -14.29
C ALA A 128 -12.37 -3.33 -13.24
N ALA A 129 -11.43 -4.28 -13.21
CA ALA A 129 -10.26 -4.17 -12.34
C ALA A 129 -9.39 -2.95 -12.68
N LYS A 130 -9.17 -2.71 -13.99
CA LYS A 130 -8.43 -1.51 -14.44
C LYS A 130 -9.14 -0.22 -14.01
N ALA A 131 -10.44 -0.13 -14.18
CA ALA A 131 -11.20 1.08 -13.84
C ALA A 131 -11.04 1.47 -12.35
N VAL A 132 -11.10 0.53 -11.41
CA VAL A 132 -10.89 0.85 -10.00
C VAL A 132 -9.43 1.15 -9.65
N LEU A 133 -8.48 0.54 -10.36
CA LEU A 133 -7.05 0.85 -10.19
C LEU A 133 -6.72 2.26 -10.72
N ASP A 134 -7.36 2.71 -11.78
CA ASP A 134 -7.18 4.07 -12.33
C ASP A 134 -7.70 5.17 -11.37
N GLU A 135 -8.68 4.85 -10.51
CA GLU A 135 -9.20 5.75 -9.45
C GLU A 135 -8.35 5.74 -8.18
N ALA A 136 -7.48 4.74 -8.01
CA ALA A 136 -6.76 4.53 -6.78
C ALA A 136 -5.57 5.49 -6.60
N VAL A 137 -5.41 5.99 -5.37
CA VAL A 137 -4.20 6.72 -4.95
C VAL A 137 -3.19 5.73 -4.44
N PHE A 138 -2.14 5.52 -5.21
CA PHE A 138 -1.06 4.62 -4.86
C PHE A 138 -0.01 5.28 -3.98
N LEU A 139 0.47 4.51 -3.02
CA LEU A 139 1.53 4.89 -2.09
C LEU A 139 2.72 3.96 -2.26
N GLN A 140 3.92 4.49 -2.07
CA GLN A 140 5.14 3.71 -2.00
C GLN A 140 5.52 3.49 -0.55
N ARG A 141 6.02 2.30 -0.22
CA ARG A 141 6.59 2.04 1.08
C ARG A 141 8.02 2.57 1.12
N ALA A 142 8.31 3.37 2.12
CA ALA A 142 9.65 3.78 2.46
C ALA A 142 10.13 3.03 3.71
N ASP A 143 11.31 2.45 3.65
CA ASP A 143 12.02 1.90 4.80
C ASP A 143 13.04 2.93 5.29
N GLY A 144 13.16 3.08 6.60
CA GLY A 144 14.10 4.04 7.18
C GLY A 144 14.15 3.99 8.69
N ARG A 145 14.43 5.14 9.29
CA ARG A 145 14.64 5.26 10.73
C ARG A 145 13.84 6.39 11.35
N GLU A 146 13.31 6.12 12.52
CA GLU A 146 12.93 7.14 13.48
C GLU A 146 14.06 7.31 14.49
N VAL A 147 14.44 8.55 14.73
CA VAL A 147 15.49 8.91 15.68
C VAL A 147 14.97 9.99 16.63
N GLU A 148 15.44 9.93 17.88
CA GLU A 148 15.23 10.98 18.87
C GLU A 148 16.55 11.68 19.11
N LEU A 149 16.58 12.98 18.87
CA LEU A 149 17.75 13.84 18.95
C LEU A 149 17.51 14.94 19.98
N LYS A 150 18.42 15.10 20.93
CA LYS A 150 18.41 16.18 21.90
C LYS A 150 19.47 17.23 21.53
N ILE A 151 19.06 18.49 21.41
CA ILE A 151 19.93 19.59 20.97
C ILE A 151 19.70 20.87 21.79
N PRO A 152 20.73 21.72 21.93
CA PRO A 152 20.55 23.10 22.41
C PRO A 152 19.70 23.94 21.47
N TYR A 153 18.99 24.92 21.99
CA TYR A 153 18.18 25.86 21.21
C TYR A 153 18.97 26.58 20.10
N SER A 154 20.25 26.86 20.34
CA SER A 154 21.13 27.53 19.37
C SER A 154 21.31 26.77 18.04
N PHE A 155 21.09 25.45 18.03
CA PHE A 155 21.23 24.64 16.83
C PHE A 155 19.90 24.40 16.09
N LEU A 156 18.76 24.66 16.74
CA LEU A 156 17.44 24.29 16.21
C LEU A 156 17.22 24.85 14.80
N GLY A 157 17.30 26.14 14.60
CA GLY A 157 17.01 26.75 13.28
C GLY A 157 17.96 26.29 12.16
N LYS A 158 19.24 26.06 12.49
CA LYS A 158 20.22 25.56 11.53
C LYS A 158 19.91 24.12 11.11
N LEU A 159 19.53 23.28 12.07
CA LEU A 159 19.18 21.89 11.82
C LEU A 159 17.85 21.75 11.09
N GLU A 160 16.81 22.52 11.44
CA GLU A 160 15.54 22.55 10.74
C GLU A 160 15.71 22.85 9.25
N TYR A 161 16.48 23.88 8.92
CA TYR A 161 16.78 24.22 7.53
C TYR A 161 17.49 23.09 6.77
N ARG A 162 18.42 22.39 7.42
CA ARG A 162 19.11 21.23 6.82
C ARG A 162 18.22 20.03 6.65
N PHE A 163 17.40 19.72 7.65
CA PHE A 163 16.45 18.59 7.58
C PHE A 163 15.45 18.76 6.43
N GLU A 164 14.96 20.00 6.23
CA GLU A 164 14.11 20.30 5.08
C GLU A 164 14.82 20.00 3.74
N LYS A 165 16.08 20.40 3.59
CA LYS A 165 16.88 20.15 2.38
C LYS A 165 17.21 18.68 2.16
N GLN A 166 17.32 17.89 3.21
CA GLN A 166 17.66 16.49 3.18
C GLN A 166 16.42 15.58 3.18
N ASN A 167 15.19 16.15 3.12
CA ASN A 167 13.93 15.43 3.24
C ASN A 167 13.82 14.62 4.54
N ILE A 168 14.43 15.10 5.63
CA ILE A 168 14.29 14.53 6.97
C ILE A 168 13.05 15.15 7.60
N GLU A 169 12.07 14.31 7.90
CA GLU A 169 10.80 14.76 8.47
C GLU A 169 10.91 14.94 9.98
N ILE A 170 10.47 16.08 10.48
CA ILE A 170 10.34 16.34 11.92
C ILE A 170 8.92 15.90 12.33
N LEU A 171 8.84 14.78 13.06
CA LEU A 171 7.57 14.22 13.53
C LEU A 171 7.04 14.94 14.77
N ASP A 172 7.96 15.37 15.66
CA ASP A 172 7.60 16.02 16.91
C ASP A 172 8.76 16.88 17.44
N LYS A 173 8.40 17.90 18.24
CA LYS A 173 9.33 18.83 18.91
C LYS A 173 8.88 19.02 20.35
N VAL A 174 9.71 18.63 21.30
CA VAL A 174 9.46 18.83 22.72
C VAL A 174 10.46 19.85 23.25
N PHE A 175 9.94 20.94 23.81
CA PHE A 175 10.73 22.05 24.34
C PHE A 175 10.89 21.89 25.86
N GLY A 176 12.13 21.86 26.34
CA GLY A 176 12.50 21.76 27.75
C GLY A 176 13.80 22.53 28.02
N GLU A 177 14.68 22.04 28.87
CA GLU A 177 16.03 22.63 29.03
C GLU A 177 16.82 22.57 27.72
N GLN A 178 16.58 21.57 26.91
CA GLN A 178 17.03 21.42 25.53
C GLN A 178 15.84 21.01 24.69
N VAL A 179 15.99 21.10 23.35
CA VAL A 179 14.96 20.67 22.41
C VAL A 179 15.15 19.19 22.09
N CYS A 180 14.11 18.39 22.27
CA CYS A 180 14.06 17.02 21.80
C CYS A 180 13.28 16.97 20.50
N LEU A 181 13.92 16.48 19.44
CA LEU A 181 13.34 16.28 18.13
C LEU A 181 13.10 14.81 17.87
N LYS A 182 11.90 14.46 17.41
CA LYS A 182 11.61 13.14 16.84
C LYS A 182 11.63 13.29 15.32
N LEU A 183 12.54 12.57 14.68
CA LEU A 183 12.82 12.67 13.25
C LEU A 183 12.52 11.35 12.54
N ARG A 184 12.15 11.42 11.27
CA ARG A 184 12.04 10.28 10.38
C ARG A 184 12.79 10.55 9.09
N MET A 185 13.58 9.56 8.64
CA MET A 185 14.39 9.64 7.44
C MET A 185 14.50 8.28 6.77
N LYS A 186 14.82 8.27 5.48
CA LYS A 186 15.10 7.03 4.77
C LYS A 186 16.38 6.37 5.28
N GLU A 187 16.48 5.04 5.14
CA GLU A 187 17.64 4.28 5.57
C GLU A 187 18.93 4.75 4.87
N GLU A 188 18.85 5.16 3.60
CA GLU A 188 19.97 5.68 2.81
C GLU A 188 20.53 7.01 3.33
N ASP A 189 19.71 7.83 4.00
CA ASP A 189 20.10 9.15 4.52
C ASP A 189 20.73 9.07 5.91
N PHE A 190 20.46 7.99 6.64
CA PHE A 190 20.88 7.83 8.03
C PHE A 190 22.40 7.90 8.25
N PRO A 191 23.29 7.30 7.42
CA PRO A 191 24.73 7.43 7.60
C PRO A 191 25.25 8.87 7.48
N SER A 192 24.72 9.68 6.56
CA SER A 192 25.09 11.09 6.42
C SER A 192 24.59 11.92 7.58
N PHE A 193 23.34 11.68 8.02
CA PHE A 193 22.79 12.28 9.23
C PHE A 193 23.65 12.01 10.47
N LEU A 194 24.09 10.77 10.69
CA LEU A 194 24.93 10.44 11.83
C LEU A 194 26.26 11.20 11.83
N LYS A 195 26.93 11.29 10.68
CA LYS A 195 28.15 12.06 10.54
C LYS A 195 27.95 13.52 10.92
N GLU A 196 26.85 14.10 10.41
CA GLU A 196 26.52 15.49 10.68
C GLU A 196 26.26 15.73 12.17
N ILE A 197 25.46 14.88 12.83
CA ILE A 197 25.19 15.02 14.27
C ILE A 197 26.47 14.86 15.12
N GLN A 198 27.39 13.98 14.72
CA GLN A 198 28.69 13.85 15.37
C GLN A 198 29.56 15.11 15.29
N GLU A 199 29.43 15.91 14.23
CA GLU A 199 30.13 17.20 14.10
C GLU A 199 29.70 18.22 15.15
N TYR A 200 28.47 18.12 15.69
CA TYR A 200 27.98 18.96 16.77
C TYR A 200 28.52 18.53 18.17
N GLY A 201 29.32 17.47 18.20
CA GLY A 201 30.03 16.99 19.38
C GLY A 201 29.11 16.59 20.54
N LYS A 202 29.48 17.02 21.76
CA LYS A 202 28.72 16.70 22.98
C LYS A 202 27.37 17.41 23.06
N ASP A 203 27.12 18.40 22.20
CA ASP A 203 25.93 19.24 22.23
C ASP A 203 24.73 18.62 21.50
N GLY A 204 24.98 17.63 20.61
CA GLY A 204 23.93 16.85 19.96
C GLY A 204 23.91 15.40 20.43
N LEU A 205 22.91 15.02 21.21
CA LEU A 205 22.78 13.67 21.75
C LEU A 205 21.68 12.87 21.04
N LEU A 206 22.09 11.81 20.34
CA LEU A 206 21.18 10.82 19.80
C LEU A 206 20.67 9.94 20.95
N LEU A 207 19.37 10.05 21.29
CA LEU A 207 18.76 9.32 22.41
C LEU A 207 18.24 7.94 22.00
N ALA A 208 17.64 7.86 20.81
CA ALA A 208 17.06 6.63 20.30
C ALA A 208 17.19 6.54 18.78
N ASN A 209 17.22 5.31 18.28
CA ASN A 209 17.29 5.01 16.85
C ASN A 209 16.63 3.66 16.61
N ARG A 210 15.53 3.65 15.86
CA ARG A 210 14.80 2.42 15.50
C ARG A 210 14.50 2.38 14.01
N LYS A 211 14.52 1.20 13.41
CA LYS A 211 14.02 0.98 12.07
C LYS A 211 12.52 1.21 12.04
N CYS A 212 12.04 1.87 11.02
CA CYS A 212 10.61 2.11 10.80
C CYS A 212 10.26 1.99 9.32
N ARG A 213 8.96 1.91 9.07
CA ARG A 213 8.37 1.88 7.73
C ARG A 213 7.21 2.83 7.69
N TRP A 214 7.05 3.51 6.57
CA TRP A 214 5.88 4.38 6.34
C TRP A 214 5.51 4.40 4.86
N TYR A 215 4.35 4.98 4.55
CA TYR A 215 3.87 5.13 3.19
C TYR A 215 3.98 6.58 2.75
N THR A 216 4.47 6.78 1.52
CA THR A 216 4.58 8.10 0.87
C THR A 216 3.81 8.09 -0.44
N SER A 217 3.25 9.21 -0.82
CA SER A 217 2.67 9.47 -2.15
C SER A 217 3.75 9.69 -3.19
#